data_d782dd5eb06042151de29e4fa3fd19ec
#
_entry.id   d782dd5eb06042151de29e4fa3fd19ec
#
_cell.length_a   1.000
_cell.length_b   1.000
_cell.length_c   1.000
_cell.angle_alpha   90.00
_cell.angle_beta   90.00
_cell.angle_gamma   90.00
#
_symmetry.space_group_name_H-M   'P 1'
#
loop_
_entity.id
_entity.type
_entity.pdbx_description
1 polymer ?
#
loop_
_entity_poly.entity_id
_entity_poly.type
_entity_poly.pdbx_seq_one_letter_code
_entity_poly.pdbx_strand_id
1 'polypeptide(L)'
;YTVPYTLSLHDALPILHRGSYPLSSQASRMYERARETVRSWVDAEYGEEIVFTKGCTESVNLAAAAVFETYVCPGDNVIVTELEHSSNYFPWKNQCEKKCAQFRVALAQTDGSLRAEDVLDQMDSRTRLIAVTAMSNVTGFCPDVDRIIREAHKRGVLVLIDAAQAVVHRAISVRQMKCDFLCFSGHKIYGPMGIGVLYGRKMYLEEMAPYLYGGDMVVKGDRGEVSYKKSPSKYEAGTQDIAGALGLEAALLYLNRRGFEEMIQYEAELGAYLRERLEAVKGVHVIGEPAVRQPLSGRSEPQPQSGGSVPQPQSAGSVSPIALFEDRKSVV
;
A
#
# COMPACT_ATOMS: atom_id res chain seq x y z
N TYR A 1 -27.63 7.23 41.69
CA TYR A 1 -28.36 6.32 40.78
C TYR A 1 -27.40 5.98 39.63
N THR A 2 -26.64 4.92 39.83
CA THR A 2 -25.84 4.30 38.72
C THR A 2 -26.82 3.47 37.91
N VAL A 3 -27.00 3.85 36.65
CA VAL A 3 -27.87 3.15 35.71
C VAL A 3 -27.21 1.84 35.31
N PRO A 4 -27.78 0.66 35.62
CA PRO A 4 -27.17 -0.64 35.27
C PRO A 4 -27.19 -0.97 33.76
N TYR A 5 -27.68 -0.06 32.92
CA TYR A 5 -27.85 -0.29 31.47
C TYR A 5 -26.62 0.00 30.62
N THR A 6 -25.59 0.66 31.14
CA THR A 6 -24.38 0.98 30.38
C THR A 6 -23.42 -0.20 30.21
N LEU A 7 -23.51 -1.20 31.08
CA LEU A 7 -22.67 -2.40 30.99
C LEU A 7 -23.15 -3.40 29.93
N SER A 8 -24.46 -3.49 29.68
CA SER A 8 -25.01 -4.47 28.74
C SER A 8 -24.83 -4.12 27.26
N LEU A 9 -24.71 -2.83 26.91
CA LEU A 9 -24.46 -2.40 25.52
C LEU A 9 -23.00 -2.58 25.12
N HIS A 10 -22.06 -2.38 26.03
CA HIS A 10 -20.64 -2.65 25.78
C HIS A 10 -20.34 -4.15 25.70
N ASP A 11 -21.11 -4.99 26.39
CA ASP A 11 -20.95 -6.44 26.33
C ASP A 11 -21.59 -7.07 25.09
N ALA A 12 -22.49 -6.35 24.40
CA ALA A 12 -23.19 -6.85 23.22
C ALA A 12 -22.48 -6.59 21.88
N LEU A 13 -21.54 -5.63 21.82
CA LEU A 13 -20.82 -5.31 20.60
C LEU A 13 -19.48 -6.07 20.55
N PRO A 14 -19.16 -6.75 19.43
CA PRO A 14 -17.88 -7.44 19.26
C PRO A 14 -16.74 -6.42 19.06
N ILE A 15 -16.32 -5.77 20.17
CA ILE A 15 -15.19 -4.83 20.16
C ILE A 15 -13.92 -5.64 20.31
N LEU A 16 -12.97 -5.42 19.37
CA LEU A 16 -11.65 -6.03 19.36
C LEU A 16 -10.91 -5.75 20.67
N HIS A 17 -10.27 -6.79 21.22
CA HIS A 17 -9.34 -6.74 22.36
C HIS A 17 -9.90 -6.14 23.68
N ARG A 18 -11.17 -5.74 23.73
CA ARG A 18 -11.78 -5.08 24.90
C ARG A 18 -12.79 -5.94 25.67
N GLY A 19 -13.26 -7.04 25.08
CA GLY A 19 -14.25 -7.92 25.70
C GLY A 19 -13.68 -9.31 26.01
N SER A 20 -14.01 -9.85 27.18
CA SER A 20 -13.67 -11.23 27.57
C SER A 20 -14.71 -12.27 27.09
N TYR A 21 -15.70 -11.85 26.34
CA TYR A 21 -16.78 -12.71 25.86
C TYR A 21 -16.48 -13.36 24.50
N PRO A 22 -17.12 -14.51 24.16
CA PRO A 22 -16.77 -15.33 23.00
C PRO A 22 -16.77 -14.59 21.66
N LEU A 23 -17.74 -13.69 21.42
CA LEU A 23 -17.83 -12.92 20.17
C LEU A 23 -16.68 -11.94 19.98
N SER A 24 -16.24 -11.26 21.06
CA SER A 24 -15.06 -10.37 20.98
C SER A 24 -13.80 -11.15 20.65
N SER A 25 -13.60 -12.31 21.28
CA SER A 25 -12.47 -13.20 20.99
C SER A 25 -12.52 -13.73 19.57
N GLN A 26 -13.72 -14.03 19.04
CA GLN A 26 -13.90 -14.46 17.66
C GLN A 26 -13.58 -13.33 16.68
N ALA A 27 -14.09 -12.11 16.91
CA ALA A 27 -13.82 -10.94 16.09
C ALA A 27 -12.31 -10.63 16.03
N SER A 28 -11.60 -10.70 17.16
CA SER A 28 -10.16 -10.53 17.22
C SER A 28 -9.41 -11.58 16.38
N ARG A 29 -9.79 -12.86 16.51
CA ARG A 29 -9.17 -13.91 15.69
C ARG A 29 -9.42 -13.71 14.19
N MET A 30 -10.62 -13.28 13.81
CA MET A 30 -10.95 -13.01 12.40
C MET A 30 -10.14 -11.82 11.86
N TYR A 31 -9.98 -10.77 12.66
CA TYR A 31 -9.19 -9.59 12.26
C TYR A 31 -7.70 -9.93 12.06
N GLU A 32 -7.11 -10.70 12.98
CA GLU A 32 -5.71 -11.14 12.85
C GLU A 32 -5.53 -12.15 11.70
N ARG A 33 -6.53 -12.97 11.39
CA ARG A 33 -6.51 -13.83 10.21
C ARG A 33 -6.52 -13.01 8.92
N ALA A 34 -7.32 -11.94 8.87
CA ALA A 34 -7.31 -11.02 7.74
C ALA A 34 -5.93 -10.37 7.56
N ARG A 35 -5.26 -9.98 8.65
CA ARG A 35 -3.88 -9.49 8.64
C ARG A 35 -2.90 -10.52 8.06
N GLU A 36 -3.01 -11.77 8.48
CA GLU A 36 -2.18 -12.86 7.98
C GLU A 36 -2.39 -13.11 6.48
N THR A 37 -3.63 -12.98 6.00
CA THR A 37 -3.94 -13.06 4.57
C THR A 37 -3.26 -11.93 3.79
N VAL A 38 -3.30 -10.70 4.30
CA VAL A 38 -2.58 -9.55 3.71
C VAL A 38 -1.07 -9.76 3.77
N ARG A 39 -0.53 -10.21 4.90
CA ARG A 39 0.89 -10.56 5.06
C ARG A 39 1.35 -11.51 3.95
N SER A 40 0.59 -12.58 3.77
CA SER A 40 0.88 -13.58 2.73
C SER A 40 0.75 -13.01 1.31
N TRP A 41 -0.22 -12.11 1.08
CA TRP A 41 -0.43 -11.48 -0.23
C TRP A 41 0.76 -10.65 -0.68
N VAL A 42 1.35 -9.86 0.21
CA VAL A 42 2.51 -9.02 -0.09
C VAL A 42 3.85 -9.72 0.21
N ASP A 43 3.82 -10.99 0.63
CA ASP A 43 5.00 -11.78 1.02
C ASP A 43 5.84 -11.11 2.12
N ALA A 44 5.19 -10.54 3.13
CA ALA A 44 5.86 -9.99 4.30
C ALA A 44 6.30 -11.11 5.26
N GLU A 45 7.32 -10.86 6.08
CA GLU A 45 7.87 -11.88 6.99
C GLU A 45 7.01 -12.04 8.24
N TYR A 46 6.53 -10.94 8.81
CA TYR A 46 5.78 -10.92 10.08
C TYR A 46 4.44 -10.21 9.94
N GLY A 47 3.43 -10.68 10.68
CA GLY A 47 2.13 -10.00 10.78
C GLY A 47 2.23 -8.59 11.36
N GLU A 48 3.21 -8.35 12.23
CA GLU A 48 3.50 -7.05 12.82
C GLU A 48 3.99 -5.98 11.82
N GLU A 49 4.34 -6.39 10.61
CA GLU A 49 4.70 -5.50 9.50
C GLU A 49 3.50 -4.94 8.75
N ILE A 50 2.30 -5.45 9.04
CA ILE A 50 1.06 -5.04 8.38
C ILE A 50 0.23 -4.17 9.33
N VAL A 51 -0.02 -2.94 8.92
CA VAL A 51 -0.87 -1.98 9.62
C VAL A 51 -2.10 -1.68 8.76
N PHE A 52 -3.29 -1.87 9.32
CA PHE A 52 -4.53 -1.48 8.64
C PHE A 52 -4.78 0.02 8.81
N THR A 53 -5.20 0.64 7.72
CA THR A 53 -5.52 2.07 7.61
C THR A 53 -6.85 2.23 6.87
N LYS A 54 -7.30 3.48 6.67
CA LYS A 54 -8.52 3.75 5.88
C LYS A 54 -8.28 3.73 4.36
N GLY A 55 -7.03 3.60 3.93
CA GLY A 55 -6.65 3.59 2.52
C GLY A 55 -5.20 4.02 2.33
N CYS A 56 -4.69 3.92 1.11
CA CYS A 56 -3.33 4.30 0.73
C CYS A 56 -3.00 5.73 1.18
N THR A 57 -3.94 6.68 1.04
CA THR A 57 -3.76 8.06 1.48
C THR A 57 -3.42 8.16 2.96
N GLU A 58 -4.14 7.45 3.84
CA GLU A 58 -3.81 7.45 5.27
C GLU A 58 -2.50 6.71 5.53
N SER A 59 -2.22 5.61 4.82
CA SER A 59 -0.95 4.88 4.93
C SER A 59 0.24 5.78 4.66
N VAL A 60 0.20 6.59 3.59
CA VAL A 60 1.28 7.54 3.27
C VAL A 60 1.35 8.66 4.29
N ASN A 61 0.23 9.22 4.76
CA ASN A 61 0.23 10.26 5.80
C ASN A 61 0.82 9.74 7.11
N LEU A 62 0.49 8.50 7.51
CA LEU A 62 1.06 7.84 8.67
C LEU A 62 2.57 7.69 8.50
N ALA A 63 3.01 7.10 7.39
CA ALA A 63 4.43 6.91 7.11
C ALA A 63 5.18 8.26 7.10
N ALA A 64 4.62 9.28 6.41
CA ALA A 64 5.23 10.59 6.33
C ALA A 64 5.38 11.25 7.72
N ALA A 65 4.33 11.24 8.53
CA ALA A 65 4.39 11.82 9.86
C ALA A 65 5.40 11.08 10.76
N ALA A 66 5.36 9.74 10.76
CA ALA A 66 6.22 8.92 11.62
C ALA A 66 7.70 8.98 11.20
N VAL A 67 7.99 8.94 9.88
CA VAL A 67 9.35 9.08 9.34
C VAL A 67 9.93 10.46 9.65
N PHE A 68 9.14 11.51 9.45
CA PHE A 68 9.59 12.88 9.72
C PHE A 68 9.84 13.14 11.20
N GLU A 69 9.04 12.56 12.08
CA GLU A 69 9.26 12.69 13.52
C GLU A 69 10.53 11.99 13.98
N THR A 70 10.88 10.85 13.35
CA THR A 70 11.96 9.98 13.80
C THR A 70 13.28 10.23 13.08
N TYR A 71 13.25 10.48 11.75
CA TYR A 71 14.48 10.42 10.93
C TYR A 71 14.82 11.71 10.19
N VAL A 72 13.89 12.69 10.09
CA VAL A 72 14.13 13.89 9.29
C VAL A 72 14.41 15.11 10.16
N CYS A 73 15.55 15.74 9.91
CA CYS A 73 15.99 16.98 10.54
C CYS A 73 15.87 18.17 9.59
N PRO A 74 15.85 19.42 10.09
CA PRO A 74 15.91 20.62 9.26
C PRO A 74 17.08 20.56 8.27
N GLY A 75 16.81 20.89 7.00
CA GLY A 75 17.79 20.85 5.92
C GLY A 75 18.04 19.48 5.28
N ASP A 76 17.46 18.39 5.81
CA ASP A 76 17.38 17.12 5.09
C ASP A 76 16.43 17.21 3.89
N ASN A 77 16.37 16.19 3.05
CA ASN A 77 15.46 16.19 1.92
C ASN A 77 14.75 14.85 1.73
N VAL A 78 13.57 14.95 1.10
CA VAL A 78 12.77 13.82 0.63
C VAL A 78 12.56 13.98 -0.87
N ILE A 79 12.66 12.88 -1.61
CA ILE A 79 12.48 12.82 -3.06
C ILE A 79 11.16 12.12 -3.36
N VAL A 80 10.37 12.72 -4.23
CA VAL A 80 9.21 12.08 -4.88
C VAL A 80 9.37 12.16 -6.38
N THR A 81 8.45 11.57 -7.16
CA THR A 81 8.47 11.67 -8.61
C THR A 81 7.28 12.47 -9.14
N GLU A 82 7.38 12.94 -10.39
CA GLU A 82 6.27 13.60 -11.08
C GLU A 82 5.11 12.62 -11.40
N LEU A 83 5.37 11.32 -11.35
CA LEU A 83 4.37 10.28 -11.60
C LEU A 83 3.47 9.98 -10.38
N GLU A 84 3.73 10.63 -9.25
CA GLU A 84 3.03 10.32 -8.01
C GLU A 84 1.55 10.76 -8.04
N HIS A 85 0.69 9.92 -7.54
CA HIS A 85 -0.65 10.35 -7.17
C HIS A 85 -0.58 11.38 -6.02
N SER A 86 -1.54 12.30 -5.97
CA SER A 86 -1.63 13.34 -4.93
C SER A 86 -1.47 12.78 -3.49
N SER A 87 -1.92 11.55 -3.25
CA SER A 87 -1.78 10.85 -1.96
C SER A 87 -0.34 10.53 -1.59
N ASN A 88 0.57 10.39 -2.58
CA ASN A 88 2.00 10.13 -2.35
C ASN A 88 2.88 11.35 -2.66
N TYR A 89 2.28 12.51 -2.92
CA TYR A 89 2.97 13.77 -3.19
C TYR A 89 2.80 14.76 -2.02
N PHE A 90 1.56 15.13 -1.72
CA PHE A 90 1.27 16.19 -0.77
C PHE A 90 1.62 15.87 0.69
N PRO A 91 1.50 14.65 1.21
CA PRO A 91 1.93 14.36 2.58
C PRO A 91 3.41 14.67 2.80
N TRP A 92 4.28 14.29 1.86
CA TRP A 92 5.72 14.54 1.92
C TRP A 92 6.04 16.02 1.82
N LYS A 93 5.42 16.73 0.85
CA LYS A 93 5.58 18.19 0.70
C LYS A 93 5.21 18.91 1.98
N ASN A 94 4.04 18.62 2.56
CA ASN A 94 3.58 19.24 3.79
C ASN A 94 4.50 18.97 4.98
N GLN A 95 5.05 17.74 5.12
CA GLN A 95 6.00 17.45 6.18
C GLN A 95 7.34 18.15 5.97
N CYS A 96 7.84 18.24 4.73
CA CYS A 96 9.02 19.04 4.42
C CYS A 96 8.86 20.51 4.86
N GLU A 97 7.73 21.12 4.53
CA GLU A 97 7.43 22.50 4.91
C GLU A 97 7.42 22.67 6.45
N LYS A 98 6.77 21.74 7.18
CA LYS A 98 6.68 21.79 8.65
C LYS A 98 8.03 21.64 9.35
N LYS A 99 8.92 20.79 8.83
CA LYS A 99 10.22 20.47 9.45
C LYS A 99 11.39 21.24 8.82
N CYS A 100 11.13 22.22 7.94
CA CYS A 100 12.18 22.95 7.21
C CYS A 100 13.13 22.02 6.45
N ALA A 101 12.62 20.93 5.88
CA ALA A 101 13.31 20.03 4.99
C ALA A 101 13.05 20.41 3.53
N GLN A 102 13.91 19.95 2.62
CA GLN A 102 13.75 20.18 1.18
C GLN A 102 12.85 19.11 0.58
N PHE A 103 11.92 19.54 -0.25
CA PHE A 103 11.08 18.66 -1.08
C PHE A 103 11.62 18.67 -2.50
N ARG A 104 12.02 17.51 -3.02
CA ARG A 104 12.58 17.34 -4.35
C ARG A 104 11.67 16.49 -5.21
N VAL A 105 11.57 16.84 -6.49
CA VAL A 105 10.73 16.11 -7.46
C VAL A 105 11.60 15.66 -8.62
N ALA A 106 11.68 14.34 -8.84
CA ALA A 106 12.28 13.78 -10.04
C ALA A 106 11.27 13.88 -11.18
N LEU A 107 11.65 14.58 -12.26
CA LEU A 107 10.77 14.84 -13.40
C LEU A 107 10.70 13.63 -14.32
N ALA A 108 9.53 13.35 -14.85
CA ALA A 108 9.31 12.37 -15.90
C ALA A 108 9.85 12.89 -17.25
N GLN A 109 10.16 11.96 -18.15
CA GLN A 109 10.49 12.29 -19.53
C GLN A 109 9.24 12.74 -20.30
N THR A 110 9.43 13.36 -21.45
CA THR A 110 8.32 13.85 -22.30
C THR A 110 7.39 12.75 -22.80
N ASP A 111 7.85 11.51 -22.82
CA ASP A 111 7.06 10.31 -23.16
C ASP A 111 6.33 9.70 -21.95
N GLY A 112 6.40 10.34 -20.78
CA GLY A 112 5.80 9.87 -19.54
C GLY A 112 6.58 8.76 -18.83
N SER A 113 7.79 8.40 -19.31
CA SER A 113 8.66 7.45 -18.61
C SER A 113 9.47 8.11 -17.50
N LEU A 114 10.01 7.31 -16.59
CA LEU A 114 10.88 7.77 -15.49
C LEU A 114 12.04 6.78 -15.36
N ARG A 115 13.26 7.24 -15.63
CA ARG A 115 14.44 6.41 -15.44
C ARG A 115 14.84 6.41 -13.96
N ALA A 116 15.41 5.32 -13.50
CA ALA A 116 15.94 5.23 -12.13
C ALA A 116 16.97 6.35 -11.87
N GLU A 117 17.80 6.70 -12.84
CA GLU A 117 18.78 7.79 -12.77
C GLU A 117 18.12 9.14 -12.44
N ASP A 118 16.97 9.45 -13.03
CA ASP A 118 16.29 10.73 -12.82
C ASP A 118 15.91 10.92 -11.33
N VAL A 119 15.66 9.81 -10.62
CA VAL A 119 15.42 9.79 -9.17
C VAL A 119 16.74 9.80 -8.40
N LEU A 120 17.69 8.95 -8.78
CA LEU A 120 18.93 8.71 -8.04
C LEU A 120 19.88 9.91 -8.09
N ASP A 121 19.86 10.69 -9.15
CA ASP A 121 20.66 11.91 -9.32
C ASP A 121 20.16 13.06 -8.41
N GLN A 122 18.94 12.97 -7.88
CA GLN A 122 18.42 13.91 -6.87
C GLN A 122 18.95 13.62 -5.46
N MET A 123 19.58 12.45 -5.23
CA MET A 123 20.08 12.07 -3.90
C MET A 123 21.39 12.78 -3.55
N ASP A 124 21.48 13.21 -2.31
CA ASP A 124 22.71 13.68 -1.65
C ASP A 124 22.86 13.10 -0.25
N SER A 125 23.86 13.57 0.51
CA SER A 125 24.12 13.10 1.90
C SER A 125 23.01 13.45 2.90
N ARG A 126 22.09 14.33 2.51
CA ARG A 126 20.95 14.77 3.32
C ARG A 126 19.63 14.11 2.91
N THR A 127 19.62 13.26 1.92
CA THR A 127 18.42 12.52 1.50
C THR A 127 18.09 11.47 2.56
N ARG A 128 16.83 11.46 3.05
CA ARG A 128 16.34 10.52 4.06
C ARG A 128 15.35 9.51 3.51
N LEU A 129 14.56 9.90 2.53
CA LEU A 129 13.55 9.01 1.96
C LEU A 129 13.29 9.34 0.49
N ILE A 130 12.99 8.29 -0.27
CA ILE A 130 12.40 8.35 -1.61
C ILE A 130 11.01 7.73 -1.53
N ALA A 131 9.98 8.45 -1.99
CA ALA A 131 8.64 7.90 -2.18
C ALA A 131 8.34 7.81 -3.68
N VAL A 132 8.05 6.59 -4.15
CA VAL A 132 7.86 6.33 -5.59
C VAL A 132 6.70 5.37 -5.83
N THR A 133 5.90 5.67 -6.86
CA THR A 133 4.84 4.76 -7.30
C THR A 133 5.42 3.55 -8.03
N ALA A 134 4.87 2.36 -7.76
CA ALA A 134 5.24 1.15 -8.51
C ALA A 134 4.55 1.07 -9.89
N MET A 135 3.46 1.82 -10.07
CA MET A 135 2.74 1.95 -11.33
C MET A 135 1.94 3.25 -11.31
N SER A 136 2.17 4.09 -12.32
CA SER A 136 1.41 5.34 -12.49
C SER A 136 -0.07 5.07 -12.75
N ASN A 137 -0.94 5.78 -12.03
CA ASN A 137 -2.38 5.71 -12.25
C ASN A 137 -2.84 6.44 -13.54
N VAL A 138 -1.98 7.24 -14.14
CA VAL A 138 -2.28 8.03 -15.36
C VAL A 138 -1.74 7.32 -16.59
N THR A 139 -0.43 7.00 -16.61
CA THR A 139 0.24 6.45 -17.79
C THR A 139 0.38 4.93 -17.77
N GLY A 140 0.16 4.28 -16.61
CA GLY A 140 0.46 2.85 -16.42
C GLY A 140 1.95 2.53 -16.39
N PHE A 141 2.83 3.53 -16.50
CA PHE A 141 4.28 3.34 -16.47
C PHE A 141 4.73 2.75 -15.12
N CYS A 142 5.67 1.81 -15.19
CA CYS A 142 6.24 1.13 -14.03
C CYS A 142 7.73 1.48 -13.90
N PRO A 143 8.11 2.37 -12.97
CA PRO A 143 9.51 2.67 -12.71
C PRO A 143 10.30 1.43 -12.26
N ASP A 144 11.61 1.40 -12.51
CA ASP A 144 12.53 0.38 -11.99
C ASP A 144 12.76 0.60 -10.48
N VAL A 145 11.72 0.27 -9.69
CA VAL A 145 11.75 0.44 -8.23
C VAL A 145 12.80 -0.43 -7.57
N ASP A 146 13.10 -1.62 -8.11
CA ASP A 146 14.11 -2.54 -7.56
C ASP A 146 15.50 -1.90 -7.63
N ARG A 147 15.80 -1.21 -8.71
CA ARG A 147 17.05 -0.47 -8.86
C ARG A 147 17.09 0.75 -7.94
N ILE A 148 16.00 1.51 -7.87
CA ILE A 148 15.90 2.67 -6.99
C ILE A 148 16.13 2.24 -5.54
N ILE A 149 15.46 1.20 -5.04
CA ILE A 149 15.62 0.68 -3.69
C ILE A 149 17.06 0.26 -3.44
N ARG A 150 17.64 -0.54 -4.32
CA ARG A 150 19.00 -1.05 -4.16
C ARG A 150 20.04 0.07 -4.06
N GLU A 151 19.94 1.09 -4.90
CA GLU A 151 20.89 2.20 -4.90
C GLU A 151 20.64 3.20 -3.75
N ALA A 152 19.38 3.42 -3.35
CA ALA A 152 19.01 4.20 -2.18
C ALA A 152 19.58 3.59 -0.90
N HIS A 153 19.43 2.28 -0.72
CA HIS A 153 19.93 1.57 0.46
C HIS A 153 21.45 1.60 0.60
N LYS A 154 22.21 1.65 -0.49
CA LYS A 154 23.68 1.84 -0.42
C LYS A 154 24.07 3.16 0.23
N ARG A 155 23.18 4.14 0.25
CA ARG A 155 23.36 5.47 0.84
C ARG A 155 22.57 5.65 2.15
N GLY A 156 21.93 4.59 2.67
CA GLY A 156 21.12 4.63 3.89
C GLY A 156 19.81 5.41 3.74
N VAL A 157 19.30 5.54 2.52
CA VAL A 157 18.05 6.25 2.20
C VAL A 157 16.88 5.27 2.23
N LEU A 158 15.81 5.61 2.96
CA LEU A 158 14.58 4.81 3.05
C LEU A 158 13.76 4.91 1.76
N VAL A 159 13.01 3.85 1.44
CA VAL A 159 12.13 3.84 0.26
C VAL A 159 10.72 3.40 0.61
N LEU A 160 9.75 4.28 0.30
CA LEU A 160 8.33 3.96 0.33
C LEU A 160 7.82 3.72 -1.09
N ILE A 161 7.09 2.62 -1.27
CA ILE A 161 6.45 2.25 -2.53
C ILE A 161 4.93 2.48 -2.44
N ASP A 162 4.41 3.36 -3.30
CA ASP A 162 2.97 3.41 -3.55
C ASP A 162 2.59 2.30 -4.54
N ALA A 163 1.99 1.23 -4.02
CA ALA A 163 1.54 0.09 -4.78
C ALA A 163 0.03 0.12 -5.08
N ALA A 164 -0.63 1.28 -4.95
CA ALA A 164 -2.08 1.37 -5.09
C ALA A 164 -2.59 0.82 -6.44
N GLN A 165 -1.86 1.02 -7.52
CA GLN A 165 -2.16 0.41 -8.81
C GLN A 165 -1.48 -0.96 -8.97
N ALA A 166 -0.22 -1.07 -8.57
CA ALA A 166 0.55 -2.27 -8.82
C ALA A 166 0.00 -3.53 -8.12
N VAL A 167 -0.64 -3.39 -6.94
CA VAL A 167 -1.08 -4.51 -6.10
C VAL A 167 -2.10 -5.43 -6.78
N VAL A 168 -2.87 -4.93 -7.74
CA VAL A 168 -3.88 -5.70 -8.49
C VAL A 168 -3.39 -6.16 -9.86
N HIS A 169 -2.34 -5.53 -10.40
CA HIS A 169 -1.82 -5.79 -11.74
C HIS A 169 -0.51 -6.58 -11.74
N ARG A 170 0.12 -6.79 -10.58
CA ARG A 170 1.43 -7.44 -10.46
C ARG A 170 1.53 -8.23 -9.14
N ALA A 171 2.18 -9.38 -9.19
CA ALA A 171 2.58 -10.05 -7.95
C ALA A 171 3.61 -9.20 -7.20
N ILE A 172 3.41 -9.03 -5.90
CA ILE A 172 4.27 -8.23 -5.03
C ILE A 172 4.93 -9.16 -4.00
N SER A 173 6.25 -9.02 -3.84
CA SER A 173 7.00 -9.59 -2.73
C SER A 173 7.85 -8.50 -2.08
N VAL A 174 7.40 -7.97 -0.94
CA VAL A 174 8.16 -6.95 -0.19
C VAL A 174 9.50 -7.49 0.30
N ARG A 175 9.58 -8.81 0.54
CA ARG A 175 10.80 -9.51 0.96
C ARG A 175 11.87 -9.51 -0.13
N GLN A 176 11.47 -9.73 -1.38
CA GLN A 176 12.40 -9.73 -2.52
C GLN A 176 12.74 -8.31 -2.96
N MET A 177 11.73 -7.44 -3.02
CA MET A 177 11.86 -6.01 -3.34
C MET A 177 12.74 -5.28 -2.30
N LYS A 178 12.63 -5.69 -1.02
CA LYS A 178 13.35 -5.10 0.11
C LYS A 178 13.00 -3.63 0.37
N CYS A 179 11.85 -3.15 -0.06
CA CYS A 179 11.38 -1.81 0.28
C CYS A 179 11.20 -1.68 1.80
N ASP A 180 11.27 -0.45 2.30
CA ASP A 180 11.12 -0.20 3.73
C ASP A 180 9.65 -0.03 4.10
N PHE A 181 8.87 0.57 3.19
CA PHE A 181 7.43 0.74 3.30
C PHE A 181 6.75 0.46 1.97
N LEU A 182 5.51 -0.05 2.04
CA LEU A 182 4.63 -0.21 0.89
C LEU A 182 3.19 0.08 1.30
N CYS A 183 2.42 0.74 0.45
CA CYS A 183 1.03 1.07 0.75
C CYS A 183 0.09 0.80 -0.42
N PHE A 184 -1.16 0.43 -0.08
CA PHE A 184 -2.24 0.29 -1.06
C PHE A 184 -3.61 0.44 -0.41
N SER A 185 -4.65 0.56 -1.24
CA SER A 185 -6.06 0.64 -0.81
C SER A 185 -6.83 -0.63 -1.18
N GLY A 186 -7.71 -1.07 -0.29
CA GLY A 186 -8.54 -2.25 -0.50
C GLY A 186 -9.44 -2.13 -1.73
N HIS A 187 -10.05 -0.96 -1.97
CA HIS A 187 -10.93 -0.74 -3.12
C HIS A 187 -10.21 -0.81 -4.50
N LYS A 188 -8.88 -0.78 -4.53
CA LYS A 188 -8.09 -0.96 -5.76
C LYS A 188 -7.87 -2.43 -6.09
N ILE A 189 -8.08 -3.33 -5.12
CA ILE A 189 -7.90 -4.77 -5.27
C ILE A 189 -9.21 -5.52 -4.98
N TYR A 190 -10.32 -5.01 -5.50
CA TYR A 190 -11.67 -5.57 -5.38
C TYR A 190 -12.21 -5.68 -3.95
N GLY A 191 -11.50 -5.11 -2.96
CA GLY A 191 -11.93 -5.03 -1.58
C GLY A 191 -12.83 -3.82 -1.30
N PRO A 192 -13.29 -3.65 -0.05
CA PRO A 192 -14.14 -2.52 0.34
C PRO A 192 -13.40 -1.18 0.27
N MET A 193 -14.18 -0.10 0.14
CA MET A 193 -13.72 1.25 0.45
C MET A 193 -13.52 1.40 1.96
N GLY A 194 -12.65 2.33 2.37
CA GLY A 194 -12.43 2.64 3.79
C GLY A 194 -11.43 1.73 4.49
N ILE A 195 -10.82 0.78 3.78
CA ILE A 195 -9.70 -0.05 4.25
C ILE A 195 -8.49 0.08 3.34
N GLY A 196 -7.31 0.11 3.93
CA GLY A 196 -6.03 0.09 3.25
C GLY A 196 -4.96 -0.56 4.11
N VAL A 197 -3.76 -0.62 3.58
CA VAL A 197 -2.63 -1.30 4.19
C VAL A 197 -1.40 -0.42 4.10
N LEU A 198 -0.68 -0.32 5.20
CA LEU A 198 0.72 0.06 5.25
C LEU A 198 1.51 -1.19 5.65
N TYR A 199 2.38 -1.66 4.76
CA TYR A 199 3.50 -2.52 5.12
C TYR A 199 4.67 -1.63 5.55
N GLY A 200 5.33 -1.99 6.62
CA GLY A 200 6.59 -1.39 7.04
C GLY A 200 7.51 -2.44 7.64
N ARG A 201 8.80 -2.37 7.33
CA ARG A 201 9.77 -3.29 7.95
C ARG A 201 9.71 -3.16 9.46
N LYS A 202 9.66 -4.29 10.15
CA LYS A 202 9.44 -4.39 11.60
C LYS A 202 10.36 -3.45 12.39
N MET A 203 11.63 -3.38 12.02
CA MET A 203 12.60 -2.54 12.71
C MET A 203 12.22 -1.04 12.70
N TYR A 204 11.71 -0.54 11.57
CA TYR A 204 11.27 0.86 11.47
C TYR A 204 9.94 1.09 12.18
N LEU A 205 9.00 0.17 12.06
CA LEU A 205 7.73 0.29 12.79
C LEU A 205 7.90 0.21 14.31
N GLU A 206 8.91 -0.51 14.81
CA GLU A 206 9.23 -0.53 16.24
C GLU A 206 9.82 0.80 16.73
N GLU A 207 10.67 1.44 15.91
CA GLU A 207 11.37 2.68 16.26
C GLU A 207 10.50 3.94 16.06
N MET A 208 9.76 4.02 14.95
CA MET A 208 8.99 5.22 14.58
C MET A 208 7.92 5.57 15.59
N ALA A 209 7.65 6.88 15.72
CA ALA A 209 6.58 7.41 16.56
C ALA A 209 5.18 7.01 16.04
N PRO A 210 4.17 6.90 16.91
CA PRO A 210 2.79 6.72 16.48
C PRO A 210 2.27 7.95 15.75
N TYR A 211 1.30 7.74 14.84
CA TYR A 211 0.66 8.80 14.07
C TYR A 211 -0.61 9.32 14.73
N LEU A 212 -1.46 8.41 15.21
CA LEU A 212 -2.69 8.71 15.94
C LEU A 212 -2.55 8.26 17.39
N TYR A 213 -3.20 9.01 18.28
CA TYR A 213 -3.20 8.73 19.71
C TYR A 213 -4.63 8.41 20.16
N GLY A 214 -4.81 7.31 20.84
CA GLY A 214 -6.15 6.87 21.28
C GLY A 214 -6.15 5.61 22.13
N GLY A 215 -7.30 5.03 22.25
CA GLY A 215 -7.44 3.77 22.99
C GLY A 215 -6.71 2.61 22.31
N ASP A 216 -6.35 1.63 23.12
CA ASP A 216 -5.78 0.34 22.75
C ASP A 216 -4.31 0.31 22.28
N MET A 217 -3.66 1.47 22.14
CA MET A 217 -2.27 1.57 21.72
C MET A 217 -1.27 1.74 22.88
N VAL A 218 -1.74 2.00 24.10
CA VAL A 218 -0.92 2.33 25.27
C VAL A 218 -0.75 1.12 26.17
N VAL A 219 0.47 0.88 26.65
CA VAL A 219 0.76 0.02 27.79
C VAL A 219 0.76 0.91 29.03
N LYS A 220 0.02 0.56 30.08
CA LYS A 220 0.05 1.29 31.37
C LYS A 220 1.46 1.24 31.93
N GLY A 221 2.12 2.38 31.98
CA GLY A 221 3.40 2.55 32.66
C GLY A 221 3.21 2.90 34.13
N ASP A 222 4.21 2.59 34.96
CA ASP A 222 4.30 3.06 36.33
C ASP A 222 4.76 4.54 36.34
N ARG A 223 4.24 5.35 37.26
CA ARG A 223 4.65 6.74 37.53
C ARG A 223 4.45 7.77 36.41
N GLY A 224 3.45 7.58 35.54
CA GLY A 224 3.12 8.58 34.51
C GLY A 224 3.94 8.50 33.23
N GLU A 225 4.88 7.57 33.09
CA GLU A 225 5.51 7.25 31.82
C GLU A 225 4.55 6.46 30.95
N VAL A 226 4.32 6.96 29.74
CA VAL A 226 3.47 6.30 28.72
C VAL A 226 4.35 5.53 27.78
N SER A 227 4.20 4.21 27.76
CA SER A 227 4.79 3.37 26.72
C SER A 227 3.73 2.89 25.75
N TYR A 228 4.10 2.77 24.49
CA TYR A 228 3.19 2.31 23.43
C TYR A 228 3.34 0.80 23.22
N LYS A 229 2.26 0.16 22.80
CA LYS A 229 2.32 -1.22 22.32
C LYS A 229 3.23 -1.31 21.10
N LYS A 230 3.61 -2.52 20.73
CA LYS A 230 4.33 -2.78 19.48
C LYS A 230 3.41 -2.63 18.25
N SER A 231 3.99 -2.56 17.04
CA SER A 231 3.24 -2.71 15.81
C SER A 231 2.47 -4.04 15.81
N PRO A 232 1.27 -4.10 15.23
CA PRO A 232 0.53 -3.03 14.56
C PRO A 232 -0.28 -2.13 15.52
N SER A 233 -0.55 -2.57 16.75
CA SER A 233 -1.43 -1.86 17.71
C SER A 233 -0.98 -0.43 18.01
N LYS A 234 0.33 -0.13 17.90
CA LYS A 234 0.88 1.22 18.04
C LYS A 234 0.31 2.20 17.01
N TYR A 235 -0.08 1.72 15.85
CA TYR A 235 -0.56 2.52 14.72
C TYR A 235 -2.06 2.40 14.48
N GLU A 236 -2.73 1.48 15.17
CA GLU A 236 -4.17 1.19 15.02
C GLU A 236 -4.94 1.67 16.25
N ALA A 237 -4.83 2.97 16.56
CA ALA A 237 -5.49 3.57 17.71
C ALA A 237 -7.02 3.62 17.53
N GLY A 238 -7.76 3.32 18.59
CA GLY A 238 -9.23 3.36 18.62
C GLY A 238 -9.87 2.03 18.24
N THR A 239 -11.13 2.07 17.79
CA THR A 239 -11.86 0.87 17.33
C THR A 239 -11.56 0.65 15.86
N GLN A 240 -11.04 -0.53 15.53
CA GLN A 240 -10.59 -0.90 14.19
C GLN A 240 -11.78 -1.27 13.29
N ASP A 241 -11.60 -1.11 11.98
CA ASP A 241 -12.56 -1.54 10.96
C ASP A 241 -12.45 -3.04 10.68
N ILE A 242 -13.16 -3.84 11.51
CA ILE A 242 -13.21 -5.30 11.35
C ILE A 242 -13.86 -5.67 10.01
N ALA A 243 -14.95 -5.00 9.67
CA ALA A 243 -15.72 -5.33 8.47
C ALA A 243 -14.89 -5.07 7.19
N GLY A 244 -14.16 -3.94 7.14
CA GLY A 244 -13.25 -3.63 6.05
C GLY A 244 -12.11 -4.62 5.94
N ALA A 245 -11.48 -5.01 7.06
CA ALA A 245 -10.40 -6.00 7.05
C ALA A 245 -10.86 -7.37 6.54
N LEU A 246 -12.03 -7.86 7.00
CA LEU A 246 -12.61 -9.12 6.53
C LEU A 246 -13.05 -9.06 5.07
N GLY A 247 -13.57 -7.92 4.62
CA GLY A 247 -13.90 -7.70 3.22
C GLY A 247 -12.67 -7.71 2.32
N LEU A 248 -11.56 -7.13 2.79
CA LEU A 248 -10.27 -7.20 2.08
C LEU A 248 -9.74 -8.64 2.04
N GLU A 249 -9.79 -9.37 3.16
CA GLU A 249 -9.44 -10.80 3.19
C GLU A 249 -10.24 -11.58 2.15
N ALA A 250 -11.56 -11.39 2.11
CA ALA A 250 -12.44 -12.08 1.17
C ALA A 250 -12.06 -11.80 -0.29
N ALA A 251 -11.71 -10.55 -0.62
CA ALA A 251 -11.25 -10.17 -1.96
C ALA A 251 -9.93 -10.87 -2.32
N LEU A 252 -8.94 -10.87 -1.44
CA LEU A 252 -7.64 -11.52 -1.67
C LEU A 252 -7.77 -13.03 -1.84
N LEU A 253 -8.61 -13.68 -1.01
CA LEU A 253 -8.90 -15.11 -1.13
C LEU A 253 -9.66 -15.44 -2.42
N TYR A 254 -10.53 -14.54 -2.88
CA TYR A 254 -11.21 -14.68 -4.16
C TYR A 254 -10.22 -14.63 -5.33
N LEU A 255 -9.33 -13.64 -5.35
CA LEU A 255 -8.30 -13.50 -6.38
C LEU A 255 -7.39 -14.73 -6.44
N ASN A 256 -6.91 -15.22 -5.29
CA ASN A 256 -6.10 -16.44 -5.23
C ASN A 256 -6.84 -17.67 -5.81
N ARG A 257 -8.15 -17.81 -5.52
CA ARG A 257 -8.95 -18.93 -6.03
C ARG A 257 -9.25 -18.83 -7.53
N ARG A 258 -9.30 -17.60 -8.06
CA ARG A 258 -9.53 -17.36 -9.49
C ARG A 258 -8.29 -17.53 -10.35
N GLY A 259 -7.12 -17.64 -9.75
CA GLY A 259 -5.85 -17.64 -10.47
C GLY A 259 -5.41 -16.20 -10.78
N PHE A 260 -4.73 -15.59 -9.81
CA PHE A 260 -4.29 -14.20 -9.94
C PHE A 260 -3.30 -14.01 -11.10
N GLU A 261 -2.43 -14.99 -11.34
CA GLU A 261 -1.46 -14.96 -12.44
C GLU A 261 -2.14 -14.98 -13.82
N GLU A 262 -3.18 -15.82 -13.98
CA GLU A 262 -3.96 -15.88 -15.21
C GLU A 262 -4.73 -14.59 -15.47
N MET A 263 -5.21 -13.93 -14.40
CA MET A 263 -5.87 -12.62 -14.52
C MET A 263 -4.87 -11.55 -15.01
N ILE A 264 -3.69 -11.50 -14.44
CA ILE A 264 -2.62 -10.58 -14.87
C ILE A 264 -2.24 -10.83 -16.33
N GLN A 265 -2.12 -12.08 -16.74
CA GLN A 265 -1.81 -12.44 -18.13
C GLN A 265 -2.90 -11.98 -19.07
N TYR A 266 -4.17 -12.22 -18.72
CA TYR A 266 -5.30 -11.78 -19.54
C TYR A 266 -5.41 -10.26 -19.67
N GLU A 267 -5.22 -9.52 -18.59
CA GLU A 267 -5.15 -8.05 -18.62
C GLU A 267 -4.04 -7.58 -19.55
N ALA A 268 -2.94 -8.32 -19.60
CA ALA A 268 -1.83 -8.05 -20.49
C ALA A 268 -2.19 -8.16 -21.96
N GLU A 269 -2.86 -9.22 -22.31
CA GLU A 269 -3.29 -9.48 -23.68
C GLU A 269 -4.30 -8.40 -24.11
N LEU A 270 -5.24 -8.04 -23.20
CA LEU A 270 -6.20 -6.96 -23.45
C LEU A 270 -5.51 -5.60 -23.61
N GLY A 271 -4.52 -5.29 -22.76
CA GLY A 271 -3.74 -4.05 -22.85
C GLY A 271 -2.97 -3.93 -24.15
N ALA A 272 -2.34 -5.01 -24.60
CA ALA A 272 -1.64 -5.06 -25.90
C ALA A 272 -2.60 -4.86 -27.06
N TYR A 273 -3.74 -5.56 -27.05
CA TYR A 273 -4.80 -5.43 -28.05
C TYR A 273 -5.35 -3.99 -28.12
N LEU A 274 -5.67 -3.41 -26.95
CA LEU A 274 -6.16 -2.03 -26.87
C LEU A 274 -5.17 -1.03 -27.49
N ARG A 275 -3.87 -1.16 -27.13
CA ARG A 275 -2.81 -0.31 -27.68
C ARG A 275 -2.74 -0.42 -29.21
N GLU A 276 -2.68 -1.63 -29.75
CA GLU A 276 -2.65 -1.87 -31.20
C GLU A 276 -3.84 -1.19 -31.90
N ARG A 277 -5.04 -1.31 -31.31
CA ARG A 277 -6.25 -0.70 -31.86
C ARG A 277 -6.24 0.82 -31.80
N LEU A 278 -5.71 1.41 -30.73
CA LEU A 278 -5.60 2.87 -30.57
C LEU A 278 -4.55 3.45 -31.51
N GLU A 279 -3.39 2.81 -31.67
CA GLU A 279 -2.31 3.23 -32.58
C GLU A 279 -2.75 3.20 -34.05
N ALA A 280 -3.69 2.32 -34.42
CA ALA A 280 -4.29 2.27 -35.75
C ALA A 280 -5.26 3.45 -36.04
N VAL A 281 -5.67 4.21 -35.03
CA VAL A 281 -6.59 5.34 -35.21
C VAL A 281 -5.80 6.60 -35.59
N LYS A 282 -6.12 7.19 -36.75
CA LYS A 282 -5.42 8.41 -37.23
C LYS A 282 -5.60 9.56 -36.24
N GLY A 283 -4.47 10.13 -35.81
CA GLY A 283 -4.44 11.30 -34.91
C GLY A 283 -4.44 10.94 -33.42
N VAL A 284 -4.45 9.65 -33.07
CA VAL A 284 -4.23 9.18 -31.70
C VAL A 284 -2.75 8.91 -31.47
N HIS A 285 -2.22 9.45 -30.38
CA HIS A 285 -0.90 9.09 -29.88
C HIS A 285 -1.06 8.42 -28.52
N VAL A 286 -0.58 7.18 -28.41
CA VAL A 286 -0.56 6.45 -27.14
C VAL A 286 0.70 6.83 -26.37
N ILE A 287 0.52 7.43 -25.19
CA ILE A 287 1.63 7.81 -24.30
C ILE A 287 2.01 6.59 -23.45
N GLY A 288 3.30 6.47 -23.18
CA GLY A 288 3.86 5.39 -22.35
C GLY A 288 4.23 4.16 -23.16
N GLU A 289 5.26 3.46 -22.73
CA GLU A 289 5.61 2.14 -23.28
C GLU A 289 4.71 1.04 -22.71
N PRO A 290 4.52 -0.07 -23.47
CA PRO A 290 3.88 -1.24 -22.88
C PRO A 290 4.68 -1.63 -21.65
N ALA A 291 4.00 -1.80 -20.51
CA ALA A 291 4.64 -2.26 -19.29
C ALA A 291 5.40 -3.55 -19.59
N VAL A 292 6.73 -3.47 -19.65
CA VAL A 292 7.58 -4.66 -19.75
C VAL A 292 7.36 -5.42 -18.45
N ARG A 293 6.73 -6.56 -18.57
CA ARG A 293 6.26 -7.37 -17.47
C ARG A 293 7.39 -8.19 -16.88
N GLN A 294 8.18 -7.56 -16.06
CA GLN A 294 8.91 -8.30 -15.05
C GLN A 294 8.05 -8.29 -13.78
N PRO A 295 7.78 -9.46 -13.17
CA PRO A 295 7.24 -9.46 -11.82
C PRO A 295 8.14 -8.59 -10.96
N LEU A 296 7.57 -7.75 -10.11
CA LEU A 296 8.33 -7.08 -9.05
C LEU A 296 8.94 -8.19 -8.19
N SER A 297 10.23 -8.50 -8.40
CA SER A 297 11.02 -9.58 -7.81
C SER A 297 10.19 -10.87 -7.61
N GLY A 298 10.32 -11.81 -8.55
CA GLY A 298 9.44 -12.94 -8.78
C GLY A 298 9.08 -13.76 -7.53
N ARG A 299 7.80 -14.04 -7.35
CA ARG A 299 7.37 -15.20 -6.58
C ARG A 299 7.88 -16.45 -7.28
N SER A 300 8.60 -17.32 -6.58
CA SER A 300 8.72 -18.71 -6.96
C SER A 300 7.32 -19.34 -6.94
N GLU A 301 6.93 -20.05 -8.00
CA GLU A 301 5.63 -20.68 -8.15
C GLU A 301 5.18 -21.38 -6.86
N PRO A 302 3.95 -21.16 -6.37
CA PRO A 302 3.39 -22.00 -5.34
C PRO A 302 3.19 -23.40 -5.92
N GLN A 303 3.74 -24.42 -5.28
CA GLN A 303 3.50 -25.80 -5.67
C GLN A 303 1.98 -26.08 -5.65
N PRO A 304 1.41 -26.75 -6.68
CA PRO A 304 -0.01 -27.04 -6.74
C PRO A 304 -0.39 -27.98 -5.60
N GLN A 305 -1.26 -27.49 -4.71
CA GLN A 305 -1.95 -28.36 -3.75
C GLN A 305 -2.93 -29.24 -4.52
N SER A 306 -2.68 -30.54 -4.50
CA SER A 306 -3.49 -31.58 -5.11
C SER A 306 -4.88 -31.65 -4.47
N GLY A 307 -5.93 -31.56 -5.28
CA GLY A 307 -7.22 -32.17 -5.02
C GLY A 307 -8.40 -31.25 -4.74
N GLY A 308 -9.24 -31.07 -5.76
CA GLY A 308 -10.59 -30.56 -5.63
C GLY A 308 -11.18 -30.17 -6.99
N SER A 309 -12.00 -31.04 -7.57
CA SER A 309 -12.72 -30.77 -8.82
C SER A 309 -13.65 -29.58 -8.67
N VAL A 310 -13.44 -28.56 -9.52
CA VAL A 310 -14.26 -27.34 -9.58
C VAL A 310 -15.32 -27.50 -10.69
N PRO A 311 -16.60 -27.13 -10.46
CA PRO A 311 -17.63 -27.09 -11.50
C PRO A 311 -17.32 -25.95 -12.49
N GLN A 312 -17.50 -26.20 -13.79
CA GLN A 312 -17.34 -25.19 -14.84
C GLN A 312 -18.37 -24.07 -14.71
N PRO A 313 -17.99 -22.79 -14.84
CA PRO A 313 -18.94 -21.70 -14.87
C PRO A 313 -19.56 -21.51 -16.24
N GLN A 314 -20.87 -21.27 -16.24
CA GLN A 314 -21.62 -20.79 -17.40
C GLN A 314 -21.15 -19.37 -17.79
N SER A 315 -21.18 -19.10 -19.12
CA SER A 315 -20.73 -17.86 -19.77
C SER A 315 -21.27 -16.59 -19.09
N ALA A 316 -20.38 -15.78 -18.53
CA ALA A 316 -20.66 -14.43 -18.05
C ALA A 316 -20.22 -13.40 -19.10
N GLY A 317 -21.07 -12.40 -19.33
CA GLY A 317 -20.90 -11.38 -20.35
C GLY A 317 -19.64 -10.51 -20.17
N SER A 318 -19.21 -9.98 -21.29
CA SER A 318 -18.04 -9.13 -21.47
C SER A 318 -17.97 -7.93 -20.52
N VAL A 319 -16.89 -7.79 -19.77
CA VAL A 319 -16.53 -6.58 -19.02
C VAL A 319 -15.68 -5.68 -19.93
N SER A 320 -16.12 -4.44 -20.13
CA SER A 320 -15.39 -3.43 -20.91
C SER A 320 -14.11 -2.97 -20.21
N PRO A 321 -12.96 -2.90 -20.89
CA PRO A 321 -11.77 -2.29 -20.35
C PRO A 321 -11.91 -0.76 -20.29
N ILE A 322 -11.39 -0.14 -19.22
CA ILE A 322 -11.36 1.32 -19.07
C ILE A 322 -10.29 1.88 -20.01
N ALA A 323 -10.72 2.65 -21.03
CA ALA A 323 -9.85 3.43 -21.87
C ALA A 323 -9.73 4.85 -21.28
N LEU A 324 -8.52 5.30 -20.98
CA LEU A 324 -8.23 6.68 -20.60
C LEU A 324 -8.03 7.52 -21.87
N PHE A 325 -8.94 8.47 -22.09
CA PHE A 325 -8.76 9.55 -23.07
C PHE A 325 -8.33 10.81 -22.33
N GLU A 326 -7.27 11.43 -22.82
CA GLU A 326 -6.79 12.72 -22.32
C GLU A 326 -7.59 13.85 -23.00
N ASP A 327 -8.40 14.57 -22.24
CA ASP A 327 -8.91 15.88 -22.62
C ASP A 327 -7.97 16.97 -22.07
N ARG A 328 -7.22 17.63 -22.96
CA ARG A 328 -6.19 18.65 -22.66
C ARG A 328 -6.73 19.95 -22.03
N LYS A 329 -7.84 19.95 -21.33
CA LYS A 329 -8.44 21.19 -20.78
C LYS A 329 -8.65 21.26 -19.28
N SER A 330 -7.94 20.51 -18.47
CA SER A 330 -7.93 20.77 -17.02
C SER A 330 -6.70 20.21 -16.32
N VAL A 331 -5.60 20.92 -16.42
CA VAL A 331 -4.54 20.85 -15.41
C VAL A 331 -4.44 22.24 -14.80
N VAL A 332 -5.00 22.41 -13.61
CA VAL A 332 -4.63 23.43 -12.63
C VAL A 332 -4.34 22.70 -11.32
#